data_4f040da204b538212c9971aa171b5591
#
_entry.id   4f040da204b538212c9971aa171b5591
#
_cell.length_a   1.000
_cell.length_b   1.000
_cell.length_c   1.000
_cell.angle_alpha   90.00
_cell.angle_beta   90.00
_cell.angle_gamma   90.00
#
_symmetry.space_group_name_H-M   'P 1'
#
loop_
_entity.id
_entity.type
_entity.pdbx_description
1 polymer ?
#
loop_
_entity_poly.entity_id
_entity_poly.type
_entity_poly.pdbx_seq_one_letter_code
_entity_poly.pdbx_strand_id
1 'polypeptide(L)'
;MSGTIVCGVTESPDGRSAGELARALGLRLGLRLVLVYVVDGVPKGTHESLTARQRQSGAERTLNEIAREIGDGTEKRVVLGDRAEALAQVAADEGADLIVLGSRSTGLGSRKLRCTLARELEATTPVPVLVAPPSTRKRSDHRLSVAARAAAR
;
A
#
# COMPACT_ATOMS: atom_id res chain seq x y z
N MET A 1 -4.31 -25.53 1.27
CA MET A 1 -4.17 -24.49 0.23
C MET A 1 -4.16 -23.11 0.87
N SER A 2 -3.08 -22.41 0.75
CA SER A 2 -2.99 -21.06 1.28
C SER A 2 -3.33 -20.06 0.19
N GLY A 3 -4.34 -19.24 0.42
CA GLY A 3 -4.66 -18.11 -0.43
C GLY A 3 -3.68 -16.97 -0.23
N THR A 4 -3.82 -15.92 -1.01
CA THR A 4 -2.93 -14.76 -1.00
C THR A 4 -3.70 -13.46 -0.93
N ILE A 5 -3.25 -12.54 -0.10
CA ILE A 5 -3.69 -11.14 -0.06
C ILE A 5 -2.60 -10.30 -0.71
N VAL A 6 -2.97 -9.49 -1.67
CA VAL A 6 -2.12 -8.42 -2.22
C VAL A 6 -2.55 -7.10 -1.60
N CYS A 7 -1.63 -6.39 -0.98
CA CYS A 7 -1.91 -5.10 -0.36
C CYS A 7 -1.09 -3.99 -1.02
N GLY A 8 -1.76 -3.02 -1.62
CA GLY A 8 -1.13 -1.81 -2.11
C GLY A 8 -0.84 -0.86 -0.96
N VAL A 9 0.43 -0.55 -0.74
CA VAL A 9 0.87 0.35 0.33
C VAL A 9 1.50 1.62 -0.23
N THR A 10 1.44 2.67 0.55
CA THR A 10 2.07 3.97 0.24
C THR A 10 2.74 4.52 1.50
N GLU A 11 3.48 5.60 1.35
CA GLU A 11 4.09 6.31 2.48
C GLU A 11 3.06 6.93 3.44
N SER A 12 1.83 7.14 2.97
CA SER A 12 0.78 7.75 3.77
C SER A 12 0.37 6.86 4.95
N PRO A 13 -0.13 7.45 6.07
CA PRO A 13 -0.66 6.67 7.18
C PRO A 13 -1.79 5.73 6.78
N ASP A 14 -2.59 6.10 5.79
CA ASP A 14 -3.67 5.25 5.27
C ASP A 14 -3.14 4.02 4.54
N GLY A 15 -2.04 4.15 3.79
CA GLY A 15 -1.35 3.01 3.17
C GLY A 15 -0.78 2.05 4.20
N ARG A 16 -0.23 2.57 5.30
CA ARG A 16 0.26 1.76 6.41
C ARG A 16 -0.87 1.03 7.14
N SER A 17 -1.99 1.72 7.37
CA SER A 17 -3.20 1.11 7.94
C SER A 17 -3.75 -0.03 7.09
N ALA A 18 -3.72 0.11 5.77
CA ALA A 18 -4.09 -0.96 4.85
C ALA A 18 -3.19 -2.19 5.04
N GLY A 19 -1.89 -2.00 5.18
CA GLY A 19 -0.94 -3.06 5.46
C GLY A 19 -1.20 -3.77 6.78
N GLU A 20 -1.48 -3.03 7.84
CA GLU A 20 -1.83 -3.59 9.17
C GLU A 20 -3.12 -4.42 9.10
N LEU A 21 -4.15 -3.90 8.42
CA LEU A 21 -5.40 -4.62 8.21
C LEU A 21 -5.20 -5.91 7.40
N ALA A 22 -4.45 -5.83 6.32
CA ALA A 22 -4.14 -6.99 5.48
C ALA A 22 -3.37 -8.06 6.27
N ARG A 23 -2.45 -7.65 7.12
CA ARG A 23 -1.72 -8.56 8.02
C ARG A 23 -2.66 -9.26 8.99
N ALA A 24 -3.54 -8.51 9.63
CA ALA A 24 -4.52 -9.06 10.58
C ALA A 24 -5.45 -10.07 9.89
N LEU A 25 -5.94 -9.76 8.70
CA LEU A 25 -6.75 -10.68 7.91
C LEU A 25 -5.97 -11.92 7.50
N GLY A 26 -4.73 -11.75 7.04
CA GLY A 26 -3.86 -12.86 6.65
C GLY A 26 -3.64 -13.84 7.79
N LEU A 27 -3.37 -13.34 8.99
CA LEU A 27 -3.19 -14.17 10.18
C LEU A 27 -4.47 -14.91 10.58
N ARG A 28 -5.62 -14.24 10.52
CA ARG A 28 -6.90 -14.86 10.88
C ARG A 28 -7.38 -15.90 9.87
N LEU A 29 -7.14 -15.66 8.60
CA LEU A 29 -7.64 -16.49 7.51
C LEU A 29 -6.60 -17.50 6.99
N GLY A 30 -5.38 -17.47 7.50
CA GLY A 30 -4.30 -18.31 7.02
C GLY A 30 -3.85 -17.96 5.60
N LEU A 31 -3.90 -16.68 5.24
CA LEU A 31 -3.52 -16.20 3.92
C LEU A 31 -2.13 -15.60 3.93
N ARG A 32 -1.39 -15.83 2.85
CA ARG A 32 -0.09 -15.20 2.61
C ARG A 32 -0.27 -13.72 2.27
N LEU A 33 0.58 -12.86 2.75
CA LEU A 33 0.53 -11.42 2.49
C LEU A 33 1.67 -10.99 1.57
N VAL A 34 1.33 -10.29 0.50
CA VAL A 34 2.27 -9.64 -0.41
C VAL A 34 2.03 -8.13 -0.37
N LEU A 35 2.98 -7.38 0.13
CA LEU A 35 2.97 -5.92 0.11
C LEU A 35 3.51 -5.42 -1.22
N VAL A 36 2.78 -4.53 -1.85
CA VAL A 36 3.14 -3.97 -3.15
C VAL A 36 3.22 -2.45 -3.05
N TYR A 37 4.35 -1.90 -3.43
CA TYR A 37 4.53 -0.48 -3.63
C TYR A 37 4.61 -0.19 -5.13
N VAL A 38 3.69 0.59 -5.65
CA VAL A 38 3.68 0.98 -7.06
C VAL A 38 4.32 2.34 -7.21
N VAL A 39 5.40 2.41 -7.99
CA VAL A 39 6.03 3.67 -8.40
C VAL A 39 5.32 4.17 -9.64
N ASP A 40 4.46 5.15 -9.43
CA ASP A 40 3.61 5.74 -10.46
C ASP A 40 4.34 6.84 -11.25
N GLY A 41 3.86 7.12 -12.46
CA GLY A 41 4.40 8.19 -13.31
C GLY A 41 5.75 7.90 -13.97
N VAL A 42 6.21 6.65 -13.94
CA VAL A 42 7.39 6.24 -14.72
C VAL A 42 6.92 5.57 -16.01
N PRO A 43 7.23 6.15 -17.18
CA PRO A 43 6.82 5.55 -18.45
C PRO A 43 7.39 4.14 -18.61
N LYS A 44 6.61 3.25 -19.21
CA LYS A 44 7.07 1.89 -19.57
C LYS A 44 8.31 2.01 -20.45
N GLY A 45 9.39 1.30 -20.09
CA GLY A 45 10.65 1.28 -20.84
C GLY A 45 11.71 2.26 -20.36
N THR A 46 11.46 3.11 -19.38
CA THR A 46 12.45 4.04 -18.81
C THR A 46 13.19 3.50 -17.58
N HIS A 47 13.36 2.19 -17.51
CA HIS A 47 14.02 1.53 -16.37
C HIS A 47 15.48 1.98 -16.13
N GLU A 48 16.09 2.64 -17.09
CA GLU A 48 17.50 3.05 -17.03
C GLU A 48 17.74 4.49 -16.61
N SER A 49 16.69 5.29 -16.45
CA SER A 49 16.88 6.67 -16.00
C SER A 49 17.27 6.74 -14.52
N LEU A 50 18.21 7.64 -14.19
CA LEU A 50 18.63 7.88 -12.80
C LEU A 50 17.43 8.19 -11.88
N THR A 51 16.45 8.93 -12.40
CA THR A 51 15.23 9.28 -11.67
C THR A 51 14.36 8.06 -11.35
N ALA A 52 14.22 7.14 -12.31
CA ALA A 52 13.47 5.91 -12.08
C ALA A 52 14.16 5.02 -11.04
N ARG A 53 15.48 4.90 -11.09
CA ARG A 53 16.29 4.15 -10.11
C ARG A 53 16.17 4.77 -8.70
N GLN A 54 16.25 6.10 -8.60
CA GLN A 54 16.10 6.80 -7.32
C GLN A 54 14.71 6.59 -6.72
N ARG A 55 13.66 6.67 -7.52
CA ARG A 55 12.30 6.41 -7.08
C ARG A 55 12.11 4.96 -6.64
N GLN A 56 12.67 4.02 -7.39
CA GLN A 56 12.63 2.60 -7.06
C GLN A 56 13.36 2.32 -5.74
N SER A 57 14.55 2.87 -5.54
CA SER A 57 15.31 2.72 -4.29
C SER A 57 14.58 3.34 -3.10
N GLY A 58 13.95 4.49 -3.28
CA GLY A 58 13.11 5.12 -2.26
C GLY A 58 11.90 4.26 -1.92
N ALA A 59 11.24 3.70 -2.92
CA ALA A 59 10.10 2.80 -2.75
C ALA A 59 10.50 1.51 -2.00
N GLU A 60 11.62 0.91 -2.33
CA GLU A 60 12.16 -0.27 -1.64
C GLU A 60 12.43 0.02 -0.16
N ARG A 61 13.03 1.17 0.12
CA ARG A 61 13.31 1.61 1.49
C ARG A 61 12.02 1.78 2.29
N THR A 62 11.04 2.49 1.75
CA THR A 62 9.74 2.69 2.37
C THR A 62 9.02 1.36 2.59
N LEU A 63 9.04 0.48 1.61
CA LEU A 63 8.41 -0.83 1.70
C LEU A 63 9.07 -1.71 2.78
N ASN A 64 10.39 -1.65 2.90
CA ASN A 64 11.12 -2.36 3.95
C ASN A 64 10.74 -1.84 5.35
N GLU A 65 10.60 -0.53 5.52
CA GLU A 65 10.14 0.07 6.77
C GLU A 65 8.73 -0.38 7.15
N ILE A 66 7.81 -0.33 6.21
CA ILE A 66 6.43 -0.78 6.40
C ILE A 66 6.39 -2.27 6.76
N ALA A 67 7.14 -3.10 6.06
CA ALA A 67 7.20 -4.53 6.33
C ALA A 67 7.74 -4.85 7.74
N ARG A 68 8.72 -4.09 8.21
CA ARG A 68 9.23 -4.23 9.59
C ARG A 68 8.17 -3.88 10.64
N GLU A 69 7.41 -2.81 10.40
CA GLU A 69 6.34 -2.38 11.31
C GLU A 69 5.20 -3.41 11.37
N ILE A 70 4.88 -4.01 10.23
CA ILE A 70 3.77 -4.98 10.11
C ILE A 70 4.14 -6.34 10.69
N GLY A 71 5.40 -6.76 10.54
CA GLY A 71 5.92 -8.01 11.09
C GLY A 71 6.54 -8.94 10.05
N ASP A 72 7.21 -9.96 10.54
CA ASP A 72 7.94 -10.92 9.73
C ASP A 72 7.02 -11.80 8.87
N GLY A 73 7.57 -12.32 7.79
CA GLY A 73 6.88 -13.26 6.90
C GLY A 73 6.03 -12.60 5.82
N THR A 74 6.14 -11.29 5.64
CA THR A 74 5.50 -10.59 4.52
C THR A 74 6.42 -10.56 3.30
N GLU A 75 5.86 -10.89 2.15
CA GLU A 75 6.56 -10.68 0.88
C GLU A 75 6.43 -9.23 0.43
N LYS A 76 7.43 -8.76 -0.30
CA LYS A 76 7.52 -7.36 -0.75
C LYS A 76 7.77 -7.31 -2.25
N ARG A 77 7.04 -6.44 -2.93
CA ARG A 77 7.26 -6.18 -4.36
C ARG A 77 7.18 -4.68 -4.66
N VAL A 78 8.14 -4.17 -5.38
CA VAL A 78 8.11 -2.83 -5.96
C VAL A 78 7.85 -2.97 -7.46
N VAL A 79 6.84 -2.28 -7.95
CA VAL A 79 6.41 -2.34 -9.35
C VAL A 79 6.35 -0.93 -9.91
N LEU A 80 6.81 -0.77 -11.15
CA LEU A 80 6.74 0.50 -11.86
C LEU A 80 5.53 0.51 -12.80
N GLY A 81 4.81 1.62 -12.87
CA GLY A 81 3.75 1.81 -13.84
C GLY A 81 2.45 2.37 -13.25
N ASP A 82 1.36 2.15 -13.95
CA ASP A 82 0.03 2.53 -13.51
C ASP A 82 -0.43 1.68 -12.32
N ARG A 83 -1.00 2.30 -11.31
CA ARG A 83 -1.38 1.63 -10.05
C ARG A 83 -2.37 0.50 -10.25
N ALA A 84 -3.45 0.74 -10.98
CA ALA A 84 -4.49 -0.25 -11.20
C ALA A 84 -3.96 -1.44 -12.01
N GLU A 85 -3.27 -1.17 -13.11
CA GLU A 85 -2.67 -2.23 -13.94
C GLU A 85 -1.62 -3.03 -13.16
N ALA A 86 -0.73 -2.36 -12.44
CA ALA A 86 0.33 -3.01 -11.68
C ALA A 86 -0.21 -3.91 -10.57
N LEU A 87 -1.18 -3.42 -9.80
CA LEU A 87 -1.82 -4.20 -8.74
C LEU A 87 -2.62 -5.39 -9.31
N ALA A 88 -3.35 -5.19 -10.40
CA ALA A 88 -4.07 -6.26 -11.07
C ALA A 88 -3.11 -7.34 -11.59
N GLN A 89 -1.97 -6.94 -12.16
CA GLN A 89 -0.96 -7.86 -12.66
C GLN A 89 -0.33 -8.67 -11.52
N VAL A 90 0.05 -8.02 -10.43
CA VAL A 90 0.60 -8.72 -9.25
C VAL A 90 -0.43 -9.68 -8.68
N ALA A 91 -1.69 -9.27 -8.57
CA ALA A 91 -2.76 -10.12 -8.09
C ALA A 91 -2.93 -11.37 -8.97
N ALA A 92 -2.83 -11.22 -10.29
CA ALA A 92 -2.88 -12.35 -11.23
C ALA A 92 -1.66 -13.27 -11.07
N ASP A 93 -0.45 -12.71 -10.99
CA ASP A 93 0.80 -13.46 -10.86
C ASP A 93 0.86 -14.26 -9.55
N GLU A 94 0.34 -13.70 -8.46
CA GLU A 94 0.33 -14.31 -7.14
C GLU A 94 -0.91 -15.18 -6.88
N GLY A 95 -1.86 -15.22 -7.79
CA GLY A 95 -3.14 -15.91 -7.58
C GLY A 95 -3.90 -15.36 -6.39
N ALA A 96 -3.98 -14.04 -6.25
CA ALA A 96 -4.56 -13.40 -5.09
C ALA A 96 -6.07 -13.64 -4.96
N ASP A 97 -6.52 -13.84 -3.73
CA ASP A 97 -7.93 -13.98 -3.37
C ASP A 97 -8.54 -12.66 -2.92
N LEU A 98 -7.71 -11.69 -2.54
CA LEU A 98 -8.13 -10.39 -2.04
C LEU A 98 -7.06 -9.34 -2.34
N ILE A 99 -7.51 -8.14 -2.73
CA ILE A 99 -6.67 -6.95 -2.82
C ILE A 99 -7.11 -5.97 -1.72
N VAL A 100 -6.17 -5.47 -0.92
CA VAL A 100 -6.43 -4.48 0.12
C VAL A 100 -5.76 -3.17 -0.26
N LEU A 101 -6.50 -2.08 -0.15
CA LEU A 101 -6.04 -0.71 -0.45
C LEU A 101 -6.28 0.22 0.72
N GLY A 102 -5.48 1.26 0.85
CA GLY A 102 -5.75 2.38 1.75
C GLY A 102 -6.85 3.30 1.21
N SER A 103 -7.49 4.05 2.09
CA SER A 103 -8.57 4.97 1.74
C SER A 103 -8.12 6.19 0.94
N ARG A 104 -6.82 6.51 0.96
CA ARG A 104 -6.21 7.59 0.17
C ARG A 104 -5.16 7.06 -0.77
N SER A 105 -5.50 6.91 -2.03
CA SER A 105 -4.53 6.54 -3.06
C SER A 105 -3.63 7.71 -3.48
N THR A 106 -4.10 8.95 -3.31
CA THR A 106 -3.33 10.16 -3.60
C THR A 106 -3.52 11.18 -2.49
N GLY A 107 -2.45 11.88 -2.11
CA GLY A 107 -2.42 12.77 -0.95
C GLY A 107 -3.33 14.02 -0.99
N LEU A 108 -4.21 14.16 -1.96
CA LEU A 108 -5.02 15.35 -2.21
C LEU A 108 -6.46 15.30 -1.67
N GLY A 109 -6.79 14.37 -0.81
CA GLY A 109 -7.96 14.48 0.08
C GLY A 109 -9.35 14.51 -0.54
N SER A 110 -9.53 14.38 -1.85
CA SER A 110 -10.86 14.36 -2.42
C SER A 110 -11.50 12.97 -2.34
N ARG A 111 -12.72 12.91 -1.81
CA ARG A 111 -13.50 11.67 -1.75
C ARG A 111 -13.69 11.00 -3.12
N LYS A 112 -13.67 11.78 -4.20
CA LYS A 112 -13.81 11.29 -5.57
C LYS A 112 -12.63 10.43 -6.03
N LEU A 113 -11.40 10.74 -5.58
CA LEU A 113 -10.19 10.00 -5.95
C LEU A 113 -10.04 8.67 -5.20
N ARG A 114 -10.65 8.54 -4.01
CA ARG A 114 -10.61 7.31 -3.22
C ARG A 114 -11.32 6.14 -3.89
N CYS A 115 -12.42 6.44 -4.58
CA CYS A 115 -13.18 5.42 -5.28
C CYS A 115 -12.59 5.07 -6.64
N THR A 116 -11.69 5.89 -7.19
CA THR A 116 -11.19 5.72 -8.55
C THR A 116 -10.31 4.50 -8.70
N LEU A 117 -9.30 4.33 -7.83
CA LEU A 117 -8.41 3.17 -7.90
C LEU A 117 -9.14 1.86 -7.64
N ALA A 118 -10.01 1.81 -6.63
CA ALA A 118 -10.81 0.62 -6.35
C ALA A 118 -11.74 0.27 -7.52
N ARG A 119 -12.37 1.26 -8.14
CA ARG A 119 -13.23 1.06 -9.32
C ARG A 119 -12.44 0.60 -10.53
N GLU A 120 -11.29 1.20 -10.78
CA GLU A 120 -10.40 0.77 -11.87
C GLU A 120 -9.95 -0.68 -11.67
N LEU A 121 -9.61 -1.06 -10.44
CA LEU A 121 -9.27 -2.44 -10.11
C LEU A 121 -10.44 -3.39 -10.31
N GLU A 122 -11.62 -3.03 -9.85
CA GLU A 122 -12.83 -3.84 -10.04
C GLU A 122 -13.13 -4.08 -11.53
N ALA A 123 -12.87 -3.10 -12.39
CA ALA A 123 -13.01 -3.23 -13.84
C ALA A 123 -11.88 -4.04 -14.50
N THR A 124 -10.73 -4.16 -13.86
CA THR A 124 -9.52 -4.76 -14.45
C THR A 124 -9.29 -6.19 -13.96
N THR A 125 -9.73 -6.53 -12.77
CA THR A 125 -9.50 -7.83 -12.14
C THR A 125 -10.80 -8.39 -11.52
N PRO A 126 -10.99 -9.72 -11.56
CA PRO A 126 -12.10 -10.36 -10.84
C PRO A 126 -11.85 -10.51 -9.34
N VAL A 127 -10.65 -10.17 -8.86
CA VAL A 127 -10.30 -10.30 -7.44
C VAL A 127 -11.04 -9.24 -6.63
N PRO A 128 -11.69 -9.62 -5.49
CA PRO A 128 -12.34 -8.65 -4.62
C PRO A 128 -11.37 -7.60 -4.07
N VAL A 129 -11.83 -6.36 -3.98
CA VAL A 129 -11.05 -5.22 -3.47
C VAL A 129 -11.66 -4.73 -2.17
N LEU A 130 -10.85 -4.69 -1.12
CA LEU A 130 -11.21 -4.14 0.19
C LEU A 130 -10.47 -2.83 0.41
N VAL A 131 -11.20 -1.77 0.72
CA VAL A 131 -10.62 -0.47 1.08
C VAL A 131 -10.58 -0.34 2.59
N ALA A 132 -9.38 -0.20 3.15
CA ALA A 132 -9.20 -0.01 4.58
C ALA A 132 -9.73 1.36 5.03
N PRO A 133 -10.29 1.47 6.23
CA PRO A 133 -10.75 2.77 6.75
C PRO A 133 -9.59 3.75 6.93
N PRO A 134 -9.86 5.07 6.93
CA PRO A 134 -8.83 6.08 7.14
C PRO A 134 -8.11 5.88 8.47
N SER A 135 -6.79 6.13 8.47
CA SER A 135 -6.00 6.07 9.69
C SER A 135 -6.38 7.19 10.66
N THR A 136 -6.70 6.82 11.88
CA THR A 136 -6.98 7.77 12.97
C THR A 136 -5.71 8.17 13.74
N ARG A 137 -4.60 7.47 13.56
CA ARG A 137 -3.35 7.67 14.31
C ARG A 137 -2.73 9.07 14.13
N LYS A 138 -2.93 9.68 12.97
CA LYS A 138 -2.29 10.99 12.66
C LYS A 138 -2.74 12.13 13.58
N ARG A 139 -3.94 12.08 14.17
CA ARG A 139 -4.44 13.12 15.08
C ARG A 139 -3.88 12.99 16.49
N SER A 140 -3.71 11.77 16.98
CA SER A 140 -3.19 11.53 18.33
C SER A 140 -1.68 11.76 18.43
N ASP A 141 -0.90 11.29 17.44
CA ASP A 141 0.55 11.43 17.47
C ASP A 141 1.01 12.89 17.33
N HIS A 142 0.31 13.68 16.50
CA HIS A 142 0.62 15.10 16.38
C HIS A 142 0.29 15.87 17.66
N ARG A 143 -0.83 15.56 18.33
CA ARG A 143 -1.20 16.17 19.62
C ARG A 143 -0.23 15.79 20.73
N LEU A 144 0.19 14.52 20.78
CA LEU A 144 1.17 14.04 21.75
C LEU A 144 2.56 14.66 21.52
N SER A 145 2.99 14.78 20.27
CA SER A 145 4.29 15.40 19.98
C SER A 145 4.30 16.90 20.28
N VAL A 146 3.21 17.60 20.03
CA VAL A 146 3.07 19.03 20.35
C VAL A 146 2.99 19.23 21.87
N ALA A 147 2.22 18.39 22.57
CA ALA A 147 2.12 18.43 24.01
C ALA A 147 3.46 18.09 24.69
N ALA A 148 4.19 17.11 24.21
CA ALA A 148 5.52 16.76 24.71
C ALA A 148 6.54 17.88 24.49
N ARG A 149 6.49 18.57 23.34
CA ARG A 149 7.36 19.72 23.06
C ARG A 149 7.00 20.94 23.91
N ALA A 150 5.73 21.16 24.18
CA ALA A 150 5.27 22.25 25.06
C ALA A 150 5.65 21.99 26.54
N ALA A 151 5.59 20.73 26.98
CA ALA A 151 5.97 20.35 28.36
C ALA A 151 7.50 20.36 28.59
N ALA A 152 8.32 20.28 27.53
CA ALA A 152 9.79 20.31 27.61
C ALA A 152 10.38 21.74 27.66
N ARG A 153 9.53 22.77 27.61
CA ARG A 153 9.90 24.18 27.78
C ARG A 153 9.50 24.65 29.18
#